data_b09fe2064d0ea7f57355900d6d9790f4
#
_entry.id   b09fe2064d0ea7f57355900d6d9790f4
#
_cell.length_a   1.000
_cell.length_b   1.000
_cell.length_c   1.000
_cell.angle_alpha   90.00
_cell.angle_beta   90.00
_cell.angle_gamma   90.00
#
_symmetry.space_group_name_H-M   'P 1'
#
loop_
_entity.id
_entity.type
_entity.pdbx_description
1 polymer ?
#
loop_
_entity_poly.entity_id
_entity_poly.type
_entity_poly.pdbx_seq_one_letter_code
_entity_poly.pdbx_strand_id
1 'polypeptide(L)'
;MIKMLVTLKEIIEIAEENQVAIGSFNTPNLASIEAVIGAAEEEDQPVILMFAECHEELVPLHLIGPAMLNAAKKARVPVCVHLDHGEHTEYIRRALEIGFTGVMFDGSVLSYEENVANTKKVVEMAKMCGASVEAELGCMGRRESGANDGSGDQDETKIYTNPKLAAEFVAETGIDLLACSFGTTHGIYLSKPKLDFQIIRDVRAQTKGIPVVMHGGSGVSREDYHEVVKAGVRKINYFTYMDKAGGQGVKDYLDHASAETPLFYSQVYLAARDAMKENVRHAIRMFALKE
;
A
#
# COMPACT_ATOMS: atom_id res chain seq x y z
N MET A 1 -16.91 12.67 -18.97
CA MET A 1 -15.74 12.90 -18.10
C MET A 1 -15.36 11.55 -17.51
N ILE A 2 -14.09 11.15 -17.64
CA ILE A 2 -13.58 9.93 -17.03
C ILE A 2 -13.65 10.14 -15.51
N LYS A 3 -14.21 9.16 -14.78
CA LYS A 3 -14.27 9.18 -13.32
C LYS A 3 -12.85 8.98 -12.77
N MET A 4 -12.31 9.96 -12.04
CA MET A 4 -10.94 9.88 -11.49
C MET A 4 -10.87 9.06 -10.21
N LEU A 5 -11.87 9.13 -9.31
CA LEU A 5 -11.99 8.23 -8.18
C LEU A 5 -12.51 6.88 -8.68
N VAL A 6 -11.65 5.86 -8.66
CA VAL A 6 -11.94 4.50 -9.15
C VAL A 6 -11.84 3.48 -8.02
N THR A 7 -12.38 2.28 -8.23
CA THR A 7 -12.23 1.16 -7.27
C THR A 7 -10.83 0.56 -7.34
N LEU A 8 -10.46 -0.23 -6.31
CA LEU A 8 -9.19 -0.94 -6.32
C LEU A 8 -9.12 -1.92 -7.51
N LYS A 9 -10.23 -2.59 -7.84
CA LYS A 9 -10.31 -3.47 -9.01
C LYS A 9 -10.09 -2.72 -10.31
N GLU A 10 -10.81 -1.61 -10.54
CA GLU A 10 -10.69 -0.81 -11.77
C GLU A 10 -9.25 -0.29 -11.96
N ILE A 11 -8.58 0.15 -10.90
CA ILE A 11 -7.20 0.66 -11.03
C ILE A 11 -6.19 -0.48 -11.27
N ILE A 12 -6.44 -1.68 -10.75
CA ILE A 12 -5.59 -2.85 -10.99
C ILE A 12 -5.80 -3.45 -12.39
N GLU A 13 -6.98 -3.31 -12.98
CA GLU A 13 -7.21 -3.64 -14.40
C GLU A 13 -6.27 -2.83 -15.30
N ILE A 14 -6.04 -1.53 -15.00
CA ILE A 14 -5.04 -0.71 -15.70
C ILE A 14 -3.64 -1.28 -15.54
N ALA A 15 -3.28 -1.76 -14.33
CA ALA A 15 -1.98 -2.39 -14.09
C ALA A 15 -1.78 -3.68 -14.89
N GLU A 16 -2.84 -4.51 -14.97
CA GLU A 16 -2.80 -5.77 -15.74
C GLU A 16 -2.70 -5.51 -17.24
N GLU A 17 -3.46 -4.57 -17.80
CA GLU A 17 -3.43 -4.21 -19.21
C GLU A 17 -2.04 -3.70 -19.64
N ASN A 18 -1.39 -2.92 -18.80
CA ASN A 18 -0.07 -2.33 -19.09
C ASN A 18 1.10 -3.18 -18.57
N GLN A 19 0.85 -4.29 -17.88
CA GLN A 19 1.88 -5.17 -17.30
C GLN A 19 2.84 -4.44 -16.36
N VAL A 20 2.30 -3.53 -15.53
CA VAL A 20 3.02 -2.71 -14.54
C VAL A 20 2.47 -2.97 -13.14
N ALA A 21 3.08 -2.38 -12.12
CA ALA A 21 2.47 -2.26 -10.80
C ALA A 21 2.11 -0.80 -10.51
N ILE A 22 1.01 -0.61 -9.76
CA ILE A 22 0.59 0.70 -9.29
C ILE A 22 1.09 0.90 -7.86
N GLY A 23 1.69 2.07 -7.63
CA GLY A 23 2.14 2.48 -6.31
C GLY A 23 0.96 2.78 -5.39
N SER A 24 1.03 2.24 -4.19
CA SER A 24 0.05 2.42 -3.13
C SER A 24 0.75 3.02 -1.92
N PHE A 25 0.35 4.25 -1.54
CA PHE A 25 1.09 5.08 -0.60
C PHE A 25 0.24 5.44 0.61
N ASN A 26 0.70 5.13 1.82
CA ASN A 26 0.03 5.58 3.05
C ASN A 26 0.15 7.10 3.20
N THR A 27 -0.99 7.77 3.38
CA THR A 27 -1.09 9.23 3.39
C THR A 27 -1.75 9.74 4.68
N PRO A 28 -1.06 9.66 5.84
CA PRO A 28 -1.63 10.01 7.14
C PRO A 28 -1.69 11.51 7.41
N ASN A 29 -1.39 12.36 6.41
CA ASN A 29 -1.46 13.82 6.53
C ASN A 29 -1.67 14.48 5.16
N LEU A 30 -2.03 15.78 5.15
CA LEU A 30 -2.27 16.51 3.90
C LEU A 30 -1.03 16.64 3.01
N ALA A 31 0.16 16.78 3.62
CA ALA A 31 1.41 16.91 2.85
C ALA A 31 1.69 15.64 2.03
N SER A 32 1.46 14.46 2.62
CA SER A 32 1.61 13.18 1.92
C SER A 32 0.54 12.99 0.83
N ILE A 33 -0.73 13.41 1.06
CA ILE A 33 -1.76 13.38 0.02
C ILE A 33 -1.35 14.26 -1.17
N GLU A 34 -0.93 15.52 -0.92
CA GLU A 34 -0.48 16.44 -1.96
C GLU A 34 0.76 15.92 -2.71
N ALA A 35 1.71 15.33 -1.97
CA ALA A 35 2.92 14.75 -2.54
C ALA A 35 2.59 13.60 -3.51
N VAL A 36 1.75 12.67 -3.08
CA VAL A 36 1.39 11.48 -3.88
C VAL A 36 0.58 11.87 -5.12
N ILE A 37 -0.46 12.69 -4.96
CA ILE A 37 -1.25 13.17 -6.12
C ILE A 37 -0.38 13.98 -7.07
N GLY A 38 0.42 14.92 -6.55
CA GLY A 38 1.30 15.74 -7.39
C GLY A 38 2.31 14.92 -8.19
N ALA A 39 2.91 13.91 -7.58
CA ALA A 39 3.83 13.00 -8.27
C ALA A 39 3.12 12.17 -9.35
N ALA A 40 1.95 11.61 -9.03
CA ALA A 40 1.15 10.83 -9.96
C ALA A 40 0.71 11.63 -11.20
N GLU A 41 0.29 12.89 -10.99
CA GLU A 41 -0.11 13.80 -12.06
C GLU A 41 1.08 14.25 -12.94
N GLU A 42 2.28 14.42 -12.36
CA GLU A 42 3.49 14.76 -13.12
C GLU A 42 3.97 13.59 -13.99
N GLU A 43 3.81 12.35 -13.50
CA GLU A 43 4.20 11.15 -14.23
C GLU A 43 3.09 10.59 -15.15
N ASP A 44 1.89 11.19 -15.13
CA ASP A 44 0.68 10.71 -15.83
C ASP A 44 0.44 9.22 -15.54
N GLN A 45 0.42 8.87 -14.23
CA GLN A 45 0.24 7.49 -13.76
C GLN A 45 -0.88 7.39 -12.74
N PRO A 46 -1.66 6.29 -12.78
CA PRO A 46 -2.63 5.99 -11.74
C PRO A 46 -1.93 5.74 -10.39
N VAL A 47 -2.62 6.02 -9.28
CA VAL A 47 -2.07 5.88 -7.94
C VAL A 47 -3.12 5.45 -6.92
N ILE A 48 -2.69 4.80 -5.85
CA ILE A 48 -3.54 4.43 -4.71
C ILE A 48 -3.13 5.25 -3.50
N LEU A 49 -4.06 6.04 -2.96
CA LEU A 49 -3.94 6.65 -1.64
C LEU A 49 -4.38 5.63 -0.60
N MET A 50 -3.51 5.30 0.34
CA MET A 50 -3.82 4.38 1.43
C MET A 50 -3.93 5.11 2.77
N PHE A 51 -4.66 4.49 3.69
CA PHE A 51 -4.66 4.81 5.10
C PHE A 51 -4.72 3.51 5.90
N ALA A 52 -3.73 3.24 6.75
CA ALA A 52 -3.70 2.05 7.59
C ALA A 52 -4.43 2.30 8.92
N GLU A 53 -5.11 1.28 9.44
CA GLU A 53 -5.80 1.37 10.73
C GLU A 53 -4.87 1.82 11.87
N CYS A 54 -3.60 1.38 11.88
CA CYS A 54 -2.59 1.79 12.86
C CYS A 54 -2.25 3.29 12.82
N HIS A 55 -2.62 4.02 11.78
CA HIS A 55 -2.41 5.47 11.68
C HIS A 55 -3.53 6.30 12.34
N GLU A 56 -4.57 5.67 12.92
CA GLU A 56 -5.66 6.37 13.61
C GLU A 56 -5.14 7.31 14.71
N GLU A 57 -4.03 6.94 15.38
CA GLU A 57 -3.39 7.78 16.41
C GLU A 57 -2.71 9.03 15.84
N LEU A 58 -2.25 9.00 14.59
CA LEU A 58 -1.64 10.14 13.91
C LEU A 58 -2.70 11.14 13.45
N VAL A 59 -3.78 10.63 12.89
CA VAL A 59 -4.92 11.40 12.42
C VAL A 59 -6.16 10.50 12.38
N PRO A 60 -7.30 10.93 12.93
CA PRO A 60 -8.52 10.13 12.86
C PRO A 60 -9.03 9.93 11.42
N LEU A 61 -9.49 8.71 11.10
CA LEU A 61 -10.02 8.33 9.79
C LEU A 61 -11.10 9.29 9.28
N HIS A 62 -12.00 9.74 10.19
CA HIS A 62 -13.10 10.65 9.83
C HIS A 62 -12.63 12.05 9.39
N LEU A 63 -11.39 12.43 9.69
CA LEU A 63 -10.78 13.68 9.22
C LEU A 63 -10.00 13.48 7.91
N ILE A 64 -9.15 12.46 7.86
CA ILE A 64 -8.27 12.27 6.70
C ILE A 64 -9.01 11.64 5.51
N GLY A 65 -9.92 10.71 5.74
CA GLY A 65 -10.65 10.00 4.69
C GLY A 65 -11.40 10.92 3.72
N PRO A 66 -12.20 11.90 4.19
CA PRO A 66 -12.82 12.89 3.32
C PRO A 66 -11.81 13.74 2.53
N ALA A 67 -10.63 14.04 3.11
CA ALA A 67 -9.58 14.78 2.41
C ALA A 67 -8.97 13.96 1.27
N MET A 68 -8.68 12.67 1.50
CA MET A 68 -8.20 11.73 0.48
C MET A 68 -9.21 11.60 -0.66
N LEU A 69 -10.49 11.40 -0.35
CA LEU A 69 -11.57 11.28 -1.35
C LEU A 69 -11.75 12.57 -2.17
N ASN A 70 -11.64 13.74 -1.54
CA ASN A 70 -11.71 15.00 -2.24
C ASN A 70 -10.52 15.21 -3.18
N ALA A 71 -9.30 14.84 -2.74
CA ALA A 71 -8.10 14.89 -3.57
C ALA A 71 -8.24 13.93 -4.78
N ALA A 72 -8.64 12.68 -4.53
CA ALA A 72 -8.85 11.68 -5.57
C ALA A 72 -9.89 12.12 -6.64
N LYS A 73 -11.02 12.71 -6.21
CA LYS A 73 -12.06 13.20 -7.13
C LYS A 73 -11.60 14.35 -8.02
N LYS A 74 -10.61 15.13 -7.57
CA LYS A 74 -10.08 16.31 -8.29
C LYS A 74 -8.81 16.03 -9.08
N ALA A 75 -8.20 14.87 -8.87
CA ALA A 75 -7.00 14.47 -9.57
C ALA A 75 -7.20 14.41 -11.10
N ARG A 76 -6.11 14.53 -11.86
CA ARG A 76 -6.11 14.40 -13.33
C ARG A 76 -5.82 12.99 -13.80
N VAL A 77 -5.45 12.10 -12.89
CA VAL A 77 -5.16 10.67 -13.12
C VAL A 77 -6.11 9.79 -12.31
N PRO A 78 -6.32 8.53 -12.67
CA PRO A 78 -7.12 7.59 -11.86
C PRO A 78 -6.52 7.40 -10.47
N VAL A 79 -7.36 7.52 -9.44
CA VAL A 79 -6.96 7.36 -8.02
C VAL A 79 -7.94 6.43 -7.31
N CYS A 80 -7.43 5.43 -6.62
CA CYS A 80 -8.19 4.63 -5.65
C CYS A 80 -7.90 5.15 -4.24
N VAL A 81 -8.91 5.18 -3.38
CA VAL A 81 -8.76 5.44 -1.93
C VAL A 81 -8.99 4.14 -1.19
N HIS A 82 -7.96 3.66 -0.50
CA HIS A 82 -7.87 2.30 0.02
C HIS A 82 -7.58 2.28 1.53
N LEU A 83 -8.31 1.44 2.29
CA LEU A 83 -7.95 1.11 3.67
C LEU A 83 -6.92 -0.02 3.66
N ASP A 84 -5.76 0.25 4.23
CA ASP A 84 -4.64 -0.67 4.36
C ASP A 84 -4.66 -1.33 5.75
N HIS A 85 -4.33 -2.61 5.85
CA HIS A 85 -4.29 -3.37 7.10
C HIS A 85 -5.46 -3.12 8.06
N GLY A 86 -6.69 -3.29 7.58
CA GLY A 86 -7.88 -3.30 8.43
C GLY A 86 -7.93 -4.59 9.25
N GLU A 87 -7.66 -4.51 10.55
CA GLU A 87 -7.68 -5.65 11.47
C GLU A 87 -9.09 -5.88 12.07
N HIS A 88 -9.87 -4.80 12.17
CA HIS A 88 -11.21 -4.83 12.75
C HIS A 88 -12.29 -4.56 11.70
N THR A 89 -13.21 -5.48 11.55
CA THR A 89 -14.32 -5.35 10.58
C THR A 89 -15.16 -4.09 10.80
N GLU A 90 -15.27 -3.61 12.03
CA GLU A 90 -15.95 -2.35 12.35
C GLU A 90 -15.19 -1.13 11.81
N TYR A 91 -13.86 -1.16 11.84
CA TYR A 91 -13.04 -0.09 11.27
C TYR A 91 -13.18 -0.06 9.74
N ILE A 92 -13.17 -1.24 9.11
CA ILE A 92 -13.40 -1.40 7.67
C ILE A 92 -14.79 -0.86 7.30
N ARG A 93 -15.84 -1.16 8.09
CA ARG A 93 -17.19 -0.63 7.88
C ARG A 93 -17.20 0.91 7.88
N ARG A 94 -16.50 1.55 8.83
CA ARG A 94 -16.35 3.01 8.89
C ARG A 94 -15.68 3.58 7.63
N ALA A 95 -14.62 2.93 7.13
CA ALA A 95 -13.95 3.36 5.90
C ALA A 95 -14.88 3.27 4.68
N LEU A 96 -15.64 2.18 4.57
CA LEU A 96 -16.64 1.99 3.51
C LEU A 96 -17.74 3.04 3.58
N GLU A 97 -18.26 3.38 4.77
CA GLU A 97 -19.28 4.41 4.98
C GLU A 97 -18.79 5.82 4.61
N ILE A 98 -17.50 6.12 4.84
CA ILE A 98 -16.88 7.37 4.39
C ILE A 98 -16.80 7.42 2.86
N GLY A 99 -16.73 6.26 2.19
CA GLY A 99 -16.71 6.12 0.73
C GLY A 99 -15.37 5.65 0.16
N PHE A 100 -14.56 4.95 0.93
CA PHE A 100 -13.35 4.31 0.42
C PHE A 100 -13.73 3.32 -0.69
N THR A 101 -12.93 3.29 -1.75
CA THR A 101 -13.20 2.49 -2.97
C THR A 101 -12.44 1.18 -3.01
N GLY A 102 -11.57 0.96 -2.03
CA GLY A 102 -10.90 -0.30 -1.75
C GLY A 102 -10.68 -0.46 -0.25
N VAL A 103 -10.72 -1.68 0.24
CA VAL A 103 -10.42 -2.01 1.63
C VAL A 103 -9.64 -3.31 1.70
N MET A 104 -8.75 -3.43 2.68
CA MET A 104 -8.04 -4.66 3.00
C MET A 104 -8.51 -5.20 4.35
N PHE A 105 -8.73 -6.52 4.42
CA PHE A 105 -8.82 -7.23 5.68
C PHE A 105 -7.51 -7.98 5.94
N ASP A 106 -6.84 -7.64 7.05
CA ASP A 106 -5.64 -8.32 7.50
C ASP A 106 -5.98 -9.35 8.58
N GLY A 107 -6.22 -10.57 8.13
CA GLY A 107 -6.44 -11.74 8.99
C GLY A 107 -5.20 -12.63 9.13
N SER A 108 -4.01 -12.14 8.79
CA SER A 108 -2.76 -12.94 8.73
C SER A 108 -2.34 -13.56 10.06
N VAL A 109 -2.78 -12.99 11.19
CA VAL A 109 -2.53 -13.51 12.55
C VAL A 109 -3.61 -14.48 13.05
N LEU A 110 -4.71 -14.63 12.32
CA LEU A 110 -5.83 -15.50 12.66
C LEU A 110 -5.61 -16.93 12.13
N SER A 111 -6.45 -17.87 12.59
CA SER A 111 -6.53 -19.18 11.93
C SER A 111 -7.04 -19.03 10.49
N TYR A 112 -6.75 -20.00 9.61
CA TYR A 112 -7.22 -19.96 8.23
C TYR A 112 -8.76 -19.82 8.15
N GLU A 113 -9.48 -20.59 8.96
CA GLU A 113 -10.93 -20.61 9.00
C GLU A 113 -11.51 -19.25 9.46
N GLU A 114 -10.89 -18.64 10.46
CA GLU A 114 -11.30 -17.31 10.96
C GLU A 114 -10.99 -16.22 9.92
N ASN A 115 -9.81 -16.28 9.27
CA ASN A 115 -9.45 -15.36 8.20
C ASN A 115 -10.48 -15.47 7.05
N VAL A 116 -10.77 -16.67 6.56
CA VAL A 116 -11.78 -16.89 5.53
C VAL A 116 -13.15 -16.36 5.95
N ALA A 117 -13.59 -16.66 7.17
CA ALA A 117 -14.93 -16.25 7.64
C ALA A 117 -15.07 -14.71 7.74
N ASN A 118 -14.03 -14.02 8.23
CA ASN A 118 -14.05 -12.57 8.35
C ASN A 118 -13.84 -11.88 6.99
N THR A 119 -12.96 -12.40 6.15
CA THR A 119 -12.78 -11.89 4.77
C THR A 119 -14.10 -11.95 3.98
N LYS A 120 -14.86 -13.05 4.06
CA LYS A 120 -16.19 -13.14 3.44
C LYS A 120 -17.14 -12.03 3.89
N LYS A 121 -17.19 -11.72 5.19
CA LYS A 121 -18.02 -10.62 5.71
C LYS A 121 -17.59 -9.27 5.12
N VAL A 122 -16.27 -9.04 5.02
CA VAL A 122 -15.75 -7.81 4.42
C VAL A 122 -16.09 -7.72 2.94
N VAL A 123 -15.99 -8.82 2.19
CA VAL A 123 -16.39 -8.89 0.78
C VAL A 123 -17.87 -8.55 0.60
N GLU A 124 -18.76 -9.06 1.46
CA GLU A 124 -20.18 -8.72 1.44
C GLU A 124 -20.44 -7.23 1.71
N MET A 125 -19.79 -6.68 2.74
CA MET A 125 -19.89 -5.23 3.06
C MET A 125 -19.38 -4.36 1.92
N ALA A 126 -18.22 -4.68 1.35
CA ALA A 126 -17.62 -3.93 0.25
C ALA A 126 -18.50 -3.95 -1.00
N LYS A 127 -19.11 -5.09 -1.35
CA LYS A 127 -20.07 -5.20 -2.47
C LYS A 127 -21.24 -4.26 -2.33
N MET A 128 -21.80 -4.11 -1.13
CA MET A 128 -22.93 -3.19 -0.89
C MET A 128 -22.52 -1.71 -1.09
N CYS A 129 -21.25 -1.39 -0.89
CA CYS A 129 -20.71 -0.04 -1.06
C CYS A 129 -20.08 0.19 -2.45
N GLY A 130 -20.00 -0.83 -3.31
CA GLY A 130 -19.33 -0.75 -4.61
C GLY A 130 -17.81 -0.60 -4.50
N ALA A 131 -17.21 -1.15 -3.44
CA ALA A 131 -15.76 -1.17 -3.22
C ALA A 131 -15.18 -2.56 -3.51
N SER A 132 -13.87 -2.63 -3.70
CA SER A 132 -13.13 -3.88 -3.92
C SER A 132 -12.38 -4.31 -2.66
N VAL A 133 -12.03 -5.60 -2.57
CA VAL A 133 -11.40 -6.18 -1.38
C VAL A 133 -10.05 -6.79 -1.71
N GLU A 134 -9.06 -6.39 -0.90
CA GLU A 134 -7.78 -7.06 -0.73
C GLU A 134 -7.81 -7.88 0.57
N ALA A 135 -7.12 -9.01 0.60
CA ALA A 135 -6.87 -9.75 1.85
C ALA A 135 -5.47 -10.34 1.85
N GLU A 136 -4.98 -10.69 3.04
CA GLU A 136 -3.64 -11.24 3.24
C GLU A 136 -3.72 -12.71 3.65
N LEU A 137 -2.85 -13.51 3.05
CA LEU A 137 -2.61 -14.90 3.43
C LEU A 137 -1.11 -15.16 3.59
N GLY A 138 -0.72 -15.63 4.75
CA GLY A 138 0.66 -15.77 5.19
C GLY A 138 1.01 -14.70 6.21
N CYS A 139 2.11 -14.86 6.93
CA CYS A 139 2.54 -13.90 7.94
C CYS A 139 3.74 -13.10 7.40
N MET A 140 3.56 -11.80 7.22
CA MET A 140 4.69 -10.87 7.00
C MET A 140 5.17 -10.35 8.35
N GLY A 141 6.48 -10.49 8.64
CA GLY A 141 7.05 -9.97 9.88
C GLY A 141 6.87 -8.44 9.99
N ARG A 142 6.34 -7.96 11.11
CA ARG A 142 6.26 -6.53 11.41
C ARG A 142 7.57 -6.09 12.09
N ARG A 143 8.27 -5.10 11.53
CA ARG A 143 9.46 -4.46 12.12
C ARG A 143 9.29 -2.93 12.27
N GLU A 144 8.07 -2.47 12.47
CA GLU A 144 7.78 -1.03 12.49
C GLU A 144 8.28 -0.28 13.73
N SER A 145 8.62 -0.96 14.82
CA SER A 145 8.94 -0.28 16.09
C SER A 145 10.43 -0.13 16.42
N GLY A 146 11.35 -0.57 15.55
CA GLY A 146 12.80 -0.48 15.87
C GLY A 146 13.21 -1.23 17.16
N ALA A 147 12.29 -1.90 17.82
CA ALA A 147 12.54 -2.71 18.98
C ALA A 147 13.00 -4.10 18.53
N ASN A 148 14.16 -4.52 18.99
CA ASN A 148 14.58 -5.91 19.03
C ASN A 148 13.61 -6.65 19.98
N ASP A 149 12.45 -7.06 19.50
CA ASP A 149 11.67 -8.06 20.19
C ASP A 149 12.34 -9.42 19.91
N GLY A 150 12.96 -10.00 20.87
CA GLY A 150 13.75 -11.21 20.81
C GLY A 150 13.06 -12.48 20.24
N SER A 151 12.17 -12.34 19.25
CA SER A 151 11.55 -13.46 18.51
C SER A 151 12.50 -13.97 17.40
N GLY A 152 13.70 -14.34 17.79
CA GLY A 152 14.77 -14.85 16.92
C GLY A 152 14.61 -16.29 16.48
N ASP A 153 13.40 -16.83 16.36
CA ASP A 153 13.20 -18.20 15.86
C ASP A 153 11.94 -18.25 14.98
N GLN A 154 11.95 -17.50 13.88
CA GLN A 154 10.93 -17.65 12.86
C GLN A 154 11.38 -18.77 11.91
N ASP A 155 10.68 -19.88 11.97
CA ASP A 155 10.73 -20.95 10.98
C ASP A 155 10.60 -20.33 9.57
N GLU A 156 11.73 -20.29 8.84
CA GLU A 156 11.80 -19.68 7.49
C GLU A 156 10.73 -20.24 6.54
N THR A 157 10.19 -21.42 6.83
CA THR A 157 9.13 -22.06 6.03
C THR A 157 7.75 -21.40 6.20
N LYS A 158 7.53 -20.62 7.27
CA LYS A 158 6.27 -19.91 7.54
C LYS A 158 6.20 -18.51 6.93
N ILE A 159 7.33 -18.01 6.40
CA ILE A 159 7.44 -16.66 5.82
C ILE A 159 6.83 -16.61 4.43
N TYR A 160 6.61 -17.73 3.76
CA TYR A 160 6.17 -17.81 2.37
C TYR A 160 4.73 -18.33 2.25
N THR A 161 3.91 -17.64 1.45
CA THR A 161 2.55 -18.08 1.16
C THR A 161 2.54 -19.38 0.36
N ASN A 162 1.76 -20.37 0.81
CA ASN A 162 1.54 -21.60 0.07
C ASN A 162 0.58 -21.37 -1.11
N PRO A 163 0.99 -21.60 -2.38
CA PRO A 163 0.16 -21.31 -3.55
C PRO A 163 -1.16 -22.10 -3.63
N LYS A 164 -1.20 -23.35 -3.10
CA LYS A 164 -2.42 -24.16 -3.06
C LYS A 164 -3.42 -23.57 -2.07
N LEU A 165 -2.94 -23.22 -0.87
CA LEU A 165 -3.76 -22.59 0.15
C LEU A 165 -4.27 -21.22 -0.32
N ALA A 166 -3.45 -20.47 -1.07
CA ALA A 166 -3.86 -19.23 -1.72
C ALA A 166 -5.02 -19.45 -2.71
N ALA A 167 -4.96 -20.52 -3.50
CA ALA A 167 -6.04 -20.83 -4.45
C ALA A 167 -7.36 -21.20 -3.73
N GLU A 168 -7.29 -21.96 -2.64
CA GLU A 168 -8.44 -22.27 -1.79
C GLU A 168 -9.03 -21.00 -1.18
N PHE A 169 -8.18 -20.15 -0.57
CA PHE A 169 -8.56 -18.90 0.06
C PHE A 169 -9.28 -17.95 -0.91
N VAL A 170 -8.72 -17.75 -2.10
CA VAL A 170 -9.31 -16.89 -3.15
C VAL A 170 -10.65 -17.44 -3.61
N ALA A 171 -10.74 -18.76 -3.83
CA ALA A 171 -11.99 -19.40 -4.28
C ALA A 171 -13.08 -19.32 -3.21
N GLU A 172 -12.73 -19.42 -1.93
CA GLU A 172 -13.69 -19.37 -0.84
C GLU A 172 -14.15 -17.94 -0.51
N THR A 173 -13.22 -16.95 -0.56
CA THR A 173 -13.49 -15.59 -0.11
C THR A 173 -14.05 -14.69 -1.20
N GLY A 174 -13.63 -14.89 -2.45
CA GLY A 174 -14.01 -14.06 -3.59
C GLY A 174 -13.44 -12.65 -3.54
N ILE A 175 -12.24 -12.49 -2.98
CA ILE A 175 -11.47 -11.23 -2.97
C ILE A 175 -11.05 -10.83 -4.38
N ASP A 176 -10.73 -9.54 -4.56
CA ASP A 176 -10.26 -8.99 -5.83
C ASP A 176 -8.72 -9.03 -5.96
N LEU A 177 -7.98 -8.90 -4.85
CA LEU A 177 -6.52 -8.92 -4.78
C LEU A 177 -6.03 -9.74 -3.59
N LEU A 178 -4.85 -10.33 -3.73
CA LEU A 178 -4.20 -11.11 -2.68
C LEU A 178 -2.83 -10.54 -2.32
N ALA A 179 -2.68 -10.11 -1.07
CA ALA A 179 -1.37 -9.88 -0.47
C ALA A 179 -0.77 -11.22 -0.05
N CYS A 180 0.39 -11.55 -0.59
CA CYS A 180 1.10 -12.78 -0.27
C CYS A 180 2.54 -12.52 0.15
N SER A 181 3.03 -13.36 1.07
CA SER A 181 4.39 -13.30 1.56
C SER A 181 5.31 -14.10 0.64
N PHE A 182 6.33 -13.42 0.11
CA PHE A 182 7.36 -14.01 -0.74
C PHE A 182 8.78 -13.50 -0.38
N GLY A 183 8.97 -13.11 0.90
CA GLY A 183 10.26 -12.67 1.45
C GLY A 183 10.39 -11.19 1.74
N THR A 184 9.29 -10.41 1.66
CA THR A 184 9.22 -9.01 2.09
C THR A 184 8.86 -8.88 3.57
N THR A 185 9.26 -7.77 4.20
CA THR A 185 8.90 -7.39 5.56
C THR A 185 8.60 -5.90 5.62
N HIS A 186 7.73 -5.46 6.54
CA HIS A 186 7.45 -4.04 6.75
C HIS A 186 8.63 -3.31 7.42
N GLY A 187 8.77 -2.01 7.14
CA GLY A 187 9.75 -1.13 7.77
C GLY A 187 11.09 -1.05 7.03
N ILE A 188 12.17 -0.80 7.78
CA ILE A 188 13.52 -0.67 7.23
C ILE A 188 14.20 -2.03 7.20
N TYR A 189 14.64 -2.46 6.03
CA TYR A 189 15.44 -3.68 5.90
C TYR A 189 16.82 -3.53 6.56
N LEU A 190 17.14 -4.41 7.51
CA LEU A 190 18.48 -4.50 8.12
C LEU A 190 19.49 -5.26 7.25
N SER A 191 18.97 -6.07 6.32
CA SER A 191 19.75 -6.82 5.32
C SER A 191 18.94 -6.89 4.03
N LYS A 192 19.59 -7.18 2.90
CA LYS A 192 18.88 -7.33 1.61
C LYS A 192 17.80 -8.42 1.74
N PRO A 193 16.52 -8.16 1.39
CA PRO A 193 15.48 -9.18 1.43
C PRO A 193 15.78 -10.31 0.43
N LYS A 194 15.41 -11.53 0.80
CA LYS A 194 15.52 -12.69 -0.06
C LYS A 194 14.14 -12.99 -0.66
N LEU A 195 13.88 -12.42 -1.84
CA LEU A 195 12.59 -12.54 -2.52
C LEU A 195 12.52 -13.81 -3.34
N ASP A 196 11.43 -14.55 -3.22
CA ASP A 196 11.12 -15.71 -4.05
C ASP A 196 10.03 -15.35 -5.09
N PHE A 197 10.47 -14.98 -6.27
CA PHE A 197 9.58 -14.59 -7.38
C PHE A 197 8.77 -15.78 -7.94
N GLN A 198 9.20 -17.02 -7.66
CA GLN A 198 8.47 -18.20 -8.12
C GLN A 198 7.14 -18.35 -7.37
N ILE A 199 7.09 -17.98 -6.08
CA ILE A 199 5.85 -17.98 -5.31
C ILE A 199 4.80 -17.09 -5.95
N ILE A 200 5.17 -15.90 -6.44
CA ILE A 200 4.25 -14.98 -7.13
C ILE A 200 3.65 -15.65 -8.37
N ARG A 201 4.51 -16.28 -9.20
CA ARG A 201 4.07 -16.98 -10.41
C ARG A 201 3.14 -18.16 -10.09
N ASP A 202 3.50 -18.96 -9.07
CA ASP A 202 2.73 -20.13 -8.67
C ASP A 202 1.38 -19.73 -8.06
N VAL A 203 1.33 -18.69 -7.24
CA VAL A 203 0.07 -18.12 -6.72
C VAL A 203 -0.82 -17.69 -7.87
N ARG A 204 -0.32 -16.90 -8.80
CA ARG A 204 -1.10 -16.46 -9.97
C ARG A 204 -1.59 -17.63 -10.82
N ALA A 205 -0.73 -18.61 -11.06
CA ALA A 205 -1.10 -19.79 -11.85
C ALA A 205 -2.23 -20.61 -11.18
N GLN A 206 -2.16 -20.81 -9.88
CA GLN A 206 -3.13 -21.63 -9.14
C GLN A 206 -4.44 -20.89 -8.84
N THR A 207 -4.39 -19.56 -8.71
CA THR A 207 -5.56 -18.70 -8.48
C THR A 207 -6.25 -18.24 -9.77
N LYS A 208 -5.85 -18.73 -10.95
CA LYS A 208 -6.33 -18.29 -12.27
C LYS A 208 -6.07 -16.81 -12.55
N GLY A 209 -4.97 -16.28 -12.01
CA GLY A 209 -4.48 -14.95 -12.33
C GLY A 209 -4.87 -13.85 -11.36
N ILE A 210 -5.21 -14.16 -10.09
CA ILE A 210 -5.46 -13.08 -9.12
C ILE A 210 -4.30 -12.08 -9.09
N PRO A 211 -4.57 -10.76 -9.09
CA PRO A 211 -3.51 -9.77 -8.92
C PRO A 211 -2.83 -9.92 -7.55
N VAL A 212 -1.50 -9.98 -7.56
CA VAL A 212 -0.69 -10.09 -6.34
C VAL A 212 -0.30 -8.70 -5.86
N VAL A 213 -0.39 -8.51 -4.54
CA VAL A 213 0.05 -7.29 -3.85
C VAL A 213 1.36 -7.57 -3.12
N MET A 214 2.30 -6.65 -3.24
CA MET A 214 3.55 -6.62 -2.49
C MET A 214 3.44 -5.63 -1.35
N HIS A 215 3.40 -6.13 -0.12
CA HIS A 215 3.60 -5.33 1.08
C HIS A 215 5.10 -5.22 1.41
N GLY A 216 5.48 -4.28 2.28
CA GLY A 216 6.88 -4.07 2.64
C GLY A 216 7.77 -3.67 1.46
N GLY A 217 7.23 -2.95 0.48
CA GLY A 217 7.96 -2.55 -0.72
C GLY A 217 9.08 -1.54 -0.49
N SER A 218 9.05 -0.74 0.60
CA SER A 218 10.06 0.29 0.85
C SER A 218 11.47 -0.31 1.02
N GLY A 219 12.45 0.16 0.22
CA GLY A 219 13.86 -0.25 0.36
C GLY A 219 14.26 -1.51 -0.42
N VAL A 220 13.39 -2.01 -1.26
CA VAL A 220 13.70 -3.07 -2.25
C VAL A 220 14.52 -2.45 -3.39
N SER A 221 15.39 -3.24 -4.03
CA SER A 221 16.18 -2.74 -5.16
C SER A 221 15.35 -2.53 -6.41
N ARG A 222 15.80 -1.65 -7.32
CA ARG A 222 15.15 -1.42 -8.62
C ARG A 222 14.97 -2.73 -9.40
N GLU A 223 16.02 -3.52 -9.46
CA GLU A 223 16.02 -4.80 -10.16
C GLU A 223 14.97 -5.76 -9.58
N ASP A 224 14.89 -5.81 -8.25
CA ASP A 224 13.90 -6.65 -7.55
C ASP A 224 12.47 -6.14 -7.82
N TYR A 225 12.23 -4.81 -7.85
CA TYR A 225 10.93 -4.27 -8.27
C TYR A 225 10.55 -4.70 -9.69
N HIS A 226 11.47 -4.63 -10.64
CA HIS A 226 11.21 -5.08 -12.01
C HIS A 226 10.88 -6.57 -12.06
N GLU A 227 11.57 -7.40 -11.29
CA GLU A 227 11.31 -8.84 -11.27
C GLU A 227 9.97 -9.18 -10.61
N VAL A 228 9.56 -8.51 -9.51
CA VAL A 228 8.23 -8.76 -8.91
C VAL A 228 7.10 -8.33 -9.83
N VAL A 229 7.24 -7.20 -10.55
CA VAL A 229 6.25 -6.75 -11.53
C VAL A 229 6.13 -7.77 -12.68
N LYS A 230 7.26 -8.22 -13.24
CA LYS A 230 7.29 -9.28 -14.27
C LYS A 230 6.72 -10.61 -13.78
N ALA A 231 6.90 -10.93 -12.49
CA ALA A 231 6.34 -12.14 -11.89
C ALA A 231 4.82 -12.06 -11.69
N GLY A 232 4.24 -10.84 -11.66
CA GLY A 232 2.80 -10.65 -11.60
C GLY A 232 2.28 -9.83 -10.43
N VAL A 233 3.16 -9.13 -9.68
CA VAL A 233 2.73 -8.09 -8.75
C VAL A 233 2.09 -6.93 -9.52
N ARG A 234 0.95 -6.42 -9.02
CA ARG A 234 0.19 -5.33 -9.65
C ARG A 234 -0.07 -4.15 -8.73
N LYS A 235 0.16 -4.30 -7.42
CA LYS A 235 0.11 -3.25 -6.41
C LYS A 235 1.35 -3.36 -5.53
N ILE A 236 2.00 -2.24 -5.23
CA ILE A 236 3.17 -2.18 -4.34
C ILE A 236 2.92 -1.16 -3.25
N ASN A 237 2.87 -1.61 -1.99
CA ASN A 237 2.74 -0.75 -0.83
C ASN A 237 4.08 -0.09 -0.50
N TYR A 238 4.03 1.25 -0.35
CA TYR A 238 5.22 2.06 -0.13
C TYR A 238 4.91 3.20 0.83
N PHE A 239 5.58 3.25 1.97
CA PHE A 239 5.39 4.28 2.99
C PHE A 239 6.71 4.75 3.61
N THR A 240 7.45 3.85 4.25
CA THR A 240 8.59 4.16 5.12
C THR A 240 9.62 5.10 4.48
N TYR A 241 9.95 4.89 3.22
CA TYR A 241 10.95 5.72 2.54
C TYR A 241 10.38 7.06 2.07
N MET A 242 9.08 7.13 1.76
CA MET A 242 8.40 8.40 1.50
C MET A 242 8.38 9.26 2.76
N ASP A 243 7.97 8.71 3.89
CA ASP A 243 7.90 9.44 5.17
C ASP A 243 9.29 9.88 5.64
N LYS A 244 10.29 8.98 5.53
CA LYS A 244 11.71 9.31 5.79
C LYS A 244 12.21 10.45 4.89
N ALA A 245 11.83 10.46 3.61
CA ALA A 245 12.20 11.54 2.69
C ALA A 245 11.59 12.88 3.14
N GLY A 246 10.34 12.88 3.61
CA GLY A 246 9.72 14.06 4.21
C GLY A 246 10.49 14.59 5.41
N GLY A 247 10.86 13.69 6.35
CA GLY A 247 11.68 14.05 7.51
C GLY A 247 13.06 14.59 7.13
N GLN A 248 13.70 14.00 6.11
CA GLN A 248 14.99 14.52 5.60
C GLN A 248 14.84 15.91 4.96
N GLY A 249 13.76 16.12 4.17
CA GLY A 249 13.48 17.44 3.58
C GLY A 249 13.29 18.54 4.64
N VAL A 250 12.64 18.22 5.75
CA VAL A 250 12.53 19.16 6.90
C VAL A 250 13.89 19.44 7.48
N LYS A 251 14.71 18.41 7.72
CA LYS A 251 16.06 18.58 8.28
C LYS A 251 16.92 19.45 7.37
N ASP A 252 16.95 19.16 6.08
CA ASP A 252 17.73 19.94 5.10
C ASP A 252 17.26 21.40 5.06
N TYR A 253 15.96 21.65 5.13
CA TYR A 253 15.41 23.00 5.22
C TYR A 253 15.91 23.73 6.48
N LEU A 254 15.90 23.07 7.64
CA LEU A 254 16.33 23.65 8.91
C LEU A 254 17.86 23.91 8.93
N ASP A 255 18.66 23.00 8.39
CA ASP A 255 20.11 23.11 8.31
C ASP A 255 20.57 24.29 7.41
N HIS A 256 19.73 24.67 6.43
CA HIS A 256 19.98 25.83 5.54
C HIS A 256 19.31 27.12 6.00
N ALA A 257 18.46 27.08 7.03
CA ALA A 257 17.78 28.26 7.55
C ALA A 257 18.78 29.17 8.29
N SER A 258 18.77 30.47 7.96
CA SER A 258 19.56 31.47 8.71
C SER A 258 18.98 31.64 10.11
N ALA A 259 19.85 31.80 11.13
CA ALA A 259 19.44 32.10 12.50
C ALA A 259 18.64 33.41 12.61
N GLU A 260 18.77 34.31 11.62
CA GLU A 260 18.08 35.58 11.56
C GLU A 260 16.71 35.50 10.85
N THR A 261 16.44 34.39 10.16
CA THR A 261 15.19 34.21 9.40
C THR A 261 14.14 33.53 10.28
N PRO A 262 12.94 34.13 10.48
CA PRO A 262 11.89 33.46 11.23
C PRO A 262 11.50 32.14 10.60
N LEU A 263 11.38 31.09 11.44
CA LEU A 263 10.92 29.78 11.01
C LEU A 263 9.39 29.74 10.98
N PHE A 264 8.81 29.54 9.79
CA PHE A 264 7.38 29.37 9.61
C PHE A 264 7.01 27.92 9.37
N TYR A 265 5.99 27.43 10.09
CA TYR A 265 5.50 26.05 9.95
C TYR A 265 5.09 25.72 8.51
N SER A 266 4.48 26.69 7.79
CA SER A 266 4.11 26.49 6.38
C SER A 266 5.30 26.14 5.48
N GLN A 267 6.49 26.70 5.75
CA GLN A 267 7.69 26.38 4.99
C GLN A 267 8.23 24.98 5.34
N VAL A 268 8.17 24.59 6.62
CA VAL A 268 8.52 23.23 7.08
C VAL A 268 7.58 22.22 6.41
N TYR A 269 6.28 22.51 6.36
CA TYR A 269 5.29 21.68 5.67
C TYR A 269 5.63 21.50 4.18
N LEU A 270 5.95 22.60 3.48
CA LEU A 270 6.31 22.56 2.06
C LEU A 270 7.58 21.74 1.81
N ALA A 271 8.59 21.89 2.66
CA ALA A 271 9.84 21.13 2.55
C ALA A 271 9.61 19.63 2.68
N ALA A 272 8.77 19.20 3.65
CA ALA A 272 8.39 17.80 3.80
C ALA A 272 7.63 17.30 2.56
N ARG A 273 6.59 18.04 2.11
CA ARG A 273 5.78 17.67 0.95
C ARG A 273 6.61 17.50 -0.32
N ASP A 274 7.49 18.45 -0.61
CA ASP A 274 8.25 18.44 -1.84
C ASP A 274 9.28 17.30 -1.88
N ALA A 275 9.92 17.00 -0.73
CA ALA A 275 10.81 15.86 -0.60
C ALA A 275 10.06 14.52 -0.72
N MET A 276 8.88 14.39 -0.10
CA MET A 276 8.02 13.22 -0.29
C MET A 276 7.61 13.07 -1.75
N LYS A 277 7.18 14.16 -2.41
CA LYS A 277 6.75 14.13 -3.82
C LYS A 277 7.85 13.61 -4.75
N GLU A 278 9.08 14.08 -4.59
CA GLU A 278 10.20 13.59 -5.40
C GLU A 278 10.47 12.10 -5.18
N ASN A 279 10.44 11.63 -3.92
CA ASN A 279 10.60 10.22 -3.61
C ASN A 279 9.48 9.35 -4.22
N VAL A 280 8.22 9.79 -4.12
CA VAL A 280 7.06 9.11 -4.71
C VAL A 280 7.18 9.07 -6.23
N ARG A 281 7.62 10.15 -6.88
CA ARG A 281 7.83 10.22 -8.33
C ARG A 281 8.79 9.14 -8.81
N HIS A 282 9.93 8.97 -8.14
CA HIS A 282 10.87 7.88 -8.43
C HIS A 282 10.24 6.50 -8.21
N ALA A 283 9.49 6.30 -7.12
CA ALA A 283 8.83 5.03 -6.87
C ALA A 283 7.81 4.68 -7.97
N ILE A 284 6.96 5.65 -8.37
CA ILE A 284 5.99 5.47 -9.46
C ILE A 284 6.69 5.05 -10.76
N ARG A 285 7.81 5.68 -11.13
CA ARG A 285 8.57 5.36 -12.34
C ARG A 285 9.14 3.95 -12.31
N MET A 286 9.71 3.53 -11.15
CA MET A 286 10.20 2.16 -10.96
C MET A 286 9.08 1.11 -11.09
N PHE A 287 7.92 1.35 -10.46
CA PHE A 287 6.79 0.41 -10.50
C PHE A 287 6.13 0.34 -11.88
N ALA A 288 6.17 1.44 -12.63
CA ALA A 288 5.72 1.52 -14.01
C ALA A 288 6.77 1.05 -15.04
N LEU A 289 7.90 0.49 -14.59
CA LEU A 289 9.01 0.03 -15.45
C LEU A 289 9.58 1.12 -16.38
N LYS A 290 9.51 2.39 -15.98
CA LYS A 290 9.99 3.55 -16.74
C LYS A 290 11.44 3.98 -16.39
N GLU A 291 12.04 3.38 -15.37
CA GLU A 291 13.44 3.60 -14.96
C GLU A 291 14.23 2.31 -14.92
#